data_0399ffd85814feb0f80f020813861772
#
_entry.id   0399ffd85814feb0f80f020813861772
#
_cell.length_a   1.000
_cell.length_b   1.000
_cell.length_c   1.000
_cell.angle_alpha   90.00
_cell.angle_beta   90.00
_cell.angle_gamma   90.00
#
_symmetry.space_group_name_H-M   'P 1'
#
loop_
_entity.id
_entity.type
_entity.pdbx_description
1 polymer ?
#
loop_
_entity_poly.entity_id
_entity_poly.type
_entity_poly.pdbx_seq_one_letter_code
_entity_poly.pdbx_strand_id
1 'polypeptide(L)'
;MKRRQFIKRSSAATVPVLLGGVQVSAINHSFFNILNSESDRVLVLIQLDGGNDGLNMLIPKDQYSNLMKARPNIIIPENSILDLTDTLGLHPVMQDLKTVFDDGKLNIIQSVSYPNQNRSHFRSTDIWNTASSATENLTTGWLGRYLETLYPDYPTAYPNAAFPDPFAITIGTAVSPTCEGTTANYSTALVNPDNISALAVPINGDLPDSCFGEQIDFLAQSIIQTNAYNDSIQTANNKGNNISTKYADDNELANKLKIVAKLIAGGLQTKIYIVRLGGFDNHAEQVEANDTSTGKHAELLNELSTAICAF
;
A
#
# COMPACT_ATOMS: atom_id res chain seq x y z
N MET A 1 38.23 -3.71 4.75
CA MET A 1 36.85 -3.97 5.27
C MET A 1 35.99 -4.35 4.08
N LYS A 2 35.33 -5.52 4.07
CA LYS A 2 34.52 -5.96 2.92
C LYS A 2 33.24 -5.10 2.83
N ARG A 3 32.77 -4.71 1.62
CA ARG A 3 31.57 -3.87 1.38
C ARG A 3 30.36 -4.28 2.24
N ARG A 4 30.14 -5.58 2.39
CA ARG A 4 29.06 -6.15 3.22
C ARG A 4 29.18 -5.83 4.72
N GLN A 5 30.40 -5.68 5.26
CA GLN A 5 30.62 -5.29 6.66
C GLN A 5 30.48 -3.78 6.87
N PHE A 6 30.77 -2.98 5.85
CA PHE A 6 30.54 -1.54 5.87
C PHE A 6 29.04 -1.24 5.92
N ILE A 7 28.25 -1.87 5.04
CA ILE A 7 26.79 -1.69 5.01
C ILE A 7 26.13 -2.16 6.32
N LYS A 8 26.56 -3.30 6.89
CA LYS A 8 26.05 -3.77 8.19
C LYS A 8 26.42 -2.87 9.37
N ARG A 9 27.51 -2.13 9.30
CA ARG A 9 27.96 -1.21 10.36
C ARG A 9 27.42 0.19 10.19
N SER A 10 27.18 0.66 8.96
CA SER A 10 26.53 1.95 8.70
C SER A 10 25.03 1.94 8.96
N SER A 11 24.36 0.79 8.85
CA SER A 11 22.94 0.65 9.27
C SER A 11 22.75 0.65 10.80
N ALA A 12 23.84 0.51 11.57
CA ALA A 12 23.81 0.60 13.03
C ALA A 12 24.09 2.02 13.55
N ALA A 13 24.49 2.96 12.69
CA ALA A 13 24.69 4.36 13.04
C ALA A 13 23.38 5.13 12.80
N THR A 14 22.54 5.23 13.82
CA THR A 14 21.44 6.18 13.85
C THR A 14 22.01 7.59 13.82
N VAL A 15 22.02 8.23 12.66
CA VAL A 15 22.23 9.66 12.56
C VAL A 15 20.89 10.34 12.89
N PRO A 16 20.74 11.07 13.99
CA PRO A 16 19.54 11.83 14.26
C PRO A 16 19.44 12.95 13.22
N VAL A 17 18.49 12.87 12.31
CA VAL A 17 18.16 13.99 11.42
C VAL A 17 17.23 14.92 12.20
N LEU A 18 17.72 16.11 12.53
CA LEU A 18 16.94 17.18 13.12
C LEU A 18 16.14 17.88 12.01
N LEU A 19 14.86 17.59 11.91
CA LEU A 19 13.91 18.36 11.10
C LEU A 19 13.10 19.26 12.06
N GLY A 20 13.35 20.57 12.00
CA GLY A 20 12.56 21.55 12.76
C GLY A 20 12.60 21.41 14.28
N GLY A 21 13.70 20.92 14.86
CA GLY A 21 13.87 20.79 16.31
C GLY A 21 13.28 19.54 16.96
N VAL A 22 12.67 18.64 16.19
CA VAL A 22 12.16 17.35 16.66
C VAL A 22 13.13 16.23 16.26
N GLN A 23 13.56 15.43 17.23
CA GLN A 23 14.33 14.23 16.95
C GLN A 23 13.43 13.19 16.23
N VAL A 24 13.63 13.02 14.94
CA VAL A 24 13.08 11.88 14.22
C VAL A 24 14.06 10.73 14.40
N SER A 25 13.81 9.89 15.40
CA SER A 25 14.46 8.59 15.49
C SER A 25 14.02 7.76 14.29
N ALA A 26 14.96 7.41 13.43
CA ALA A 26 14.67 6.60 12.27
C ALA A 26 13.95 5.31 12.69
N ILE A 27 12.74 5.11 12.19
CA ILE A 27 11.89 3.91 12.35
C ILE A 27 12.53 2.73 11.58
N ASN A 28 13.86 2.54 11.70
CA ASN A 28 14.57 1.64 10.82
C ASN A 28 14.58 0.17 11.25
N HIS A 29 14.22 -0.17 12.50
CA HIS A 29 14.30 -1.55 12.95
C HIS A 29 12.97 -2.31 12.85
N SER A 30 11.83 -1.65 13.06
CA SER A 30 10.54 -2.35 13.09
C SER A 30 10.02 -2.69 11.70
N PHE A 31 10.20 -1.82 10.71
CA PHE A 31 9.68 -2.03 9.36
C PHE A 31 10.45 -3.14 8.61
N PHE A 32 11.78 -3.12 8.69
CA PHE A 32 12.61 -4.15 8.06
C PHE A 32 12.50 -5.52 8.75
N ASN A 33 12.15 -5.55 10.04
CA ASN A 33 11.87 -6.81 10.74
C ASN A 33 10.53 -7.43 10.31
N ILE A 34 9.59 -6.66 9.80
CA ILE A 34 8.32 -7.20 9.24
C ILE A 34 8.61 -8.06 8.00
N LEU A 35 9.58 -7.64 7.20
CA LEU A 35 9.93 -8.29 5.93
C LEU A 35 10.99 -9.39 6.09
N ASN A 36 11.51 -9.59 7.29
CA ASN A 36 12.44 -10.68 7.57
C ASN A 36 11.70 -12.03 7.49
N SER A 37 12.29 -13.01 6.80
CA SER A 37 11.72 -14.35 6.62
C SER A 37 11.42 -15.10 7.93
N GLU A 38 12.10 -14.75 9.02
CA GLU A 38 11.87 -15.33 10.35
C GLU A 38 10.66 -14.70 11.10
N SER A 39 10.07 -13.63 10.58
CA SER A 39 8.93 -12.96 11.20
C SER A 39 7.62 -13.46 10.57
N ASP A 40 6.64 -13.81 11.42
CA ASP A 40 5.27 -14.11 10.98
C ASP A 40 4.44 -12.88 10.60
N ARG A 41 5.05 -11.70 10.65
CA ARG A 41 4.36 -10.44 10.33
C ARG A 41 4.17 -10.28 8.82
N VAL A 42 3.02 -9.73 8.46
CA VAL A 42 2.63 -9.40 7.08
C VAL A 42 2.37 -7.91 6.99
N LEU A 43 2.84 -7.29 5.91
CA LEU A 43 2.54 -5.91 5.56
C LEU A 43 1.39 -5.89 4.56
N VAL A 44 0.30 -5.23 4.90
CA VAL A 44 -0.78 -4.90 3.97
C VAL A 44 -0.75 -3.40 3.72
N LEU A 45 -0.39 -3.01 2.51
CA LEU A 45 -0.24 -1.63 2.09
C LEU A 45 -1.51 -1.20 1.37
N ILE A 46 -2.28 -0.28 1.96
CA ILE A 46 -3.48 0.30 1.35
C ILE A 46 -3.12 1.66 0.79
N GLN A 47 -3.10 1.79 -0.53
CA GLN A 47 -2.82 3.05 -1.23
C GLN A 47 -4.12 3.76 -1.58
N LEU A 48 -4.25 5.03 -1.16
CA LEU A 48 -5.35 5.91 -1.52
C LEU A 48 -4.94 6.73 -2.76
N ASP A 49 -5.64 6.53 -3.88
CA ASP A 49 -5.29 7.17 -5.14
C ASP A 49 -6.18 8.38 -5.43
N GLY A 50 -5.56 9.47 -5.90
CA GLY A 50 -6.26 10.66 -6.38
C GLY A 50 -6.19 11.88 -5.46
N GLY A 51 -5.34 11.87 -4.44
CA GLY A 51 -5.12 13.05 -3.60
C GLY A 51 -6.14 13.23 -2.50
N ASN A 52 -6.20 12.27 -1.59
CA ASN A 52 -7.04 12.34 -0.40
C ASN A 52 -6.87 13.65 0.37
N ASP A 53 -7.97 14.29 0.77
CA ASP A 53 -7.98 15.45 1.66
C ASP A 53 -7.71 15.02 3.11
N GLY A 54 -6.43 15.02 3.48
CA GLY A 54 -5.99 14.63 4.80
C GLY A 54 -6.55 15.50 5.93
N LEU A 55 -6.89 16.78 5.67
CA LEU A 55 -7.43 17.70 6.67
C LEU A 55 -8.92 17.48 6.95
N ASN A 56 -9.66 16.84 6.04
CA ASN A 56 -11.02 16.40 6.30
C ASN A 56 -11.09 14.94 6.76
N MET A 57 -10.06 14.14 6.50
CA MET A 57 -9.93 12.79 7.04
C MET A 57 -9.53 12.82 8.52
N LEU A 58 -8.50 13.61 8.85
CA LEU A 58 -7.92 13.77 10.19
C LEU A 58 -7.85 15.25 10.53
N ILE A 59 -8.74 15.69 11.38
CA ILE A 59 -9.03 17.12 11.61
C ILE A 59 -8.25 17.60 12.82
N PRO A 60 -7.31 18.58 12.66
CA PRO A 60 -6.62 19.21 13.78
C PRO A 60 -7.56 20.21 14.46
N LYS A 61 -8.14 19.83 15.58
CA LYS A 61 -9.13 20.60 16.35
C LYS A 61 -8.54 21.89 16.95
N ASP A 62 -7.27 21.88 17.34
CA ASP A 62 -6.54 23.05 17.81
C ASP A 62 -6.33 24.10 16.70
N GLN A 63 -6.46 23.74 15.42
CA GLN A 63 -6.39 24.61 14.25
C GLN A 63 -7.76 24.88 13.62
N TYR A 64 -8.85 24.49 14.27
CA TYR A 64 -10.20 24.53 13.66
C TYR A 64 -10.58 25.92 13.15
N SER A 65 -10.30 26.99 13.93
CA SER A 65 -10.57 28.37 13.50
C SER A 65 -9.78 28.79 12.24
N ASN A 66 -8.56 28.26 12.07
CA ASN A 66 -7.75 28.50 10.88
C ASN A 66 -8.29 27.72 9.67
N LEU A 67 -8.73 26.48 9.88
CA LEU A 67 -9.38 25.67 8.85
C LEU A 67 -10.69 26.32 8.38
N MET A 68 -11.51 26.82 9.31
CA MET A 68 -12.76 27.51 8.99
C MET A 68 -12.52 28.75 8.11
N LYS A 69 -11.45 29.51 8.37
CA LYS A 69 -11.09 30.68 7.55
C LYS A 69 -10.55 30.30 6.18
N ALA A 70 -9.74 29.23 6.11
CA ALA A 70 -9.08 28.84 4.87
C ALA A 70 -9.97 28.04 3.92
N ARG A 71 -10.93 27.29 4.45
CA ARG A 71 -11.75 26.32 3.69
C ARG A 71 -13.20 26.23 4.19
N PRO A 72 -13.93 27.37 4.27
CA PRO A 72 -15.26 27.46 4.89
C PRO A 72 -16.30 26.56 4.22
N ASN A 73 -16.14 26.27 2.92
CA ASN A 73 -17.14 25.54 2.13
C ASN A 73 -17.06 24.02 2.26
N ILE A 74 -15.99 23.50 2.88
CA ILE A 74 -15.74 22.04 2.94
C ILE A 74 -15.37 21.57 4.34
N ILE A 75 -15.33 22.47 5.33
CA ILE A 75 -14.96 22.11 6.70
C ILE A 75 -16.06 21.26 7.35
N ILE A 76 -15.66 20.21 8.06
CA ILE A 76 -16.55 19.36 8.84
C ILE A 76 -17.05 20.14 10.06
N PRO A 77 -18.36 20.13 10.38
CA PRO A 77 -18.88 20.78 11.59
C PRO A 77 -18.21 20.28 12.86
N GLU A 78 -17.75 21.19 13.72
CA GLU A 78 -16.96 20.86 14.90
C GLU A 78 -17.64 19.85 15.82
N ASN A 79 -18.94 19.98 15.99
CA ASN A 79 -19.76 19.09 16.82
C ASN A 79 -20.00 17.68 16.24
N SER A 80 -19.63 17.45 15.00
CA SER A 80 -19.75 16.13 14.34
C SER A 80 -18.43 15.37 14.28
N ILE A 81 -17.30 16.01 14.60
CA ILE A 81 -15.96 15.40 14.58
C ILE A 81 -15.90 14.26 15.61
N LEU A 82 -15.35 13.13 15.22
CA LEU A 82 -15.08 12.00 16.12
C LEU A 82 -13.76 12.25 16.87
N ASP A 83 -13.85 12.57 18.15
CA ASP A 83 -12.69 12.88 18.98
C ASP A 83 -11.75 11.68 19.14
N LEU A 84 -10.47 11.87 18.81
CA LEU A 84 -9.39 10.92 19.10
C LEU A 84 -8.58 11.39 20.33
N THR A 85 -8.26 12.67 20.35
CA THR A 85 -7.55 13.36 21.42
C THR A 85 -8.14 14.74 21.62
N ASP A 86 -7.64 15.51 22.59
CA ASP A 86 -8.05 16.90 22.80
C ASP A 86 -7.83 17.80 21.57
N THR A 87 -6.83 17.46 20.72
CA THR A 87 -6.41 18.28 19.58
C THR A 87 -6.66 17.65 18.22
N LEU A 88 -7.16 16.41 18.15
CA LEU A 88 -7.27 15.66 16.92
C LEU A 88 -8.57 14.87 16.87
N GLY A 89 -9.21 14.82 15.71
CA GLY A 89 -10.39 14.01 15.46
C GLY A 89 -10.45 13.45 14.05
N LEU A 90 -11.32 12.47 13.87
CA LEU A 90 -11.62 11.86 12.56
C LEU A 90 -12.90 12.44 11.96
N HIS A 91 -13.01 12.28 10.65
CA HIS A 91 -14.26 12.51 9.94
C HIS A 91 -15.40 11.69 10.55
N PRO A 92 -16.64 12.21 10.67
CA PRO A 92 -17.76 11.55 11.36
C PRO A 92 -18.13 10.15 10.82
N VAL A 93 -17.87 9.87 9.56
CA VAL A 93 -18.14 8.55 8.97
C VAL A 93 -17.10 7.47 9.32
N MET A 94 -16.03 7.82 10.02
CA MET A 94 -14.92 6.90 10.32
C MET A 94 -15.03 6.26 11.72
N GLN A 95 -16.26 5.99 12.18
CA GLN A 95 -16.50 5.43 13.52
C GLN A 95 -15.79 4.09 13.77
N ASP A 96 -15.69 3.25 12.75
CA ASP A 96 -15.01 1.96 12.88
C ASP A 96 -13.51 2.11 13.09
N LEU A 97 -12.85 3.03 12.37
CA LEU A 97 -11.45 3.37 12.62
C LEU A 97 -11.22 4.03 13.98
N LYS A 98 -12.19 4.83 14.45
CA LYS A 98 -12.16 5.34 15.83
C LYS A 98 -12.13 4.19 16.85
N THR A 99 -12.94 3.16 16.64
CA THR A 99 -12.93 1.98 17.51
C THR A 99 -11.56 1.29 17.50
N VAL A 100 -10.92 1.15 16.35
CA VAL A 100 -9.56 0.60 16.24
C VAL A 100 -8.53 1.48 16.98
N PHE A 101 -8.71 2.80 16.97
CA PHE A 101 -7.88 3.75 17.73
C PHE A 101 -8.10 3.59 19.24
N ASP A 102 -9.35 3.54 19.69
CA ASP A 102 -9.71 3.36 21.10
C ASP A 102 -9.18 2.03 21.67
N ASP A 103 -9.11 1.00 20.83
CA ASP A 103 -8.47 -0.31 21.14
C ASP A 103 -6.93 -0.24 21.19
N GLY A 104 -6.30 0.91 20.90
CA GLY A 104 -4.84 1.08 20.87
C GLY A 104 -4.14 0.36 19.72
N LYS A 105 -4.89 0.03 18.65
CA LYS A 105 -4.38 -0.69 17.47
C LYS A 105 -4.09 0.23 16.26
N LEU A 106 -4.42 1.51 16.33
CA LEU A 106 -4.17 2.49 15.29
C LEU A 106 -3.12 3.50 15.73
N ASN A 107 -2.05 3.63 14.94
CA ASN A 107 -1.06 4.70 15.07
C ASN A 107 -1.21 5.68 13.91
N ILE A 108 -1.21 6.98 14.19
CA ILE A 108 -1.45 8.04 13.21
C ILE A 108 -0.19 8.88 13.07
N ILE A 109 0.30 9.02 11.84
CA ILE A 109 1.45 9.86 11.51
C ILE A 109 0.96 11.02 10.66
N GLN A 110 1.14 12.25 11.19
CA GLN A 110 0.74 13.48 10.51
C GLN A 110 1.94 14.18 9.87
N SER A 111 1.65 15.18 9.05
CA SER A 111 2.65 16.05 8.41
C SER A 111 3.66 15.28 7.54
N VAL A 112 3.22 14.16 6.96
CA VAL A 112 4.04 13.40 6.01
C VAL A 112 4.04 14.14 4.68
N SER A 113 5.23 14.53 4.22
CA SER A 113 5.43 15.28 2.99
C SER A 113 6.87 15.12 2.48
N TYR A 114 7.20 15.78 1.38
CA TYR A 114 8.54 15.83 0.81
C TYR A 114 8.87 17.25 0.32
N PRO A 115 10.16 17.63 0.26
CA PRO A 115 10.57 18.94 -0.22
C PRO A 115 10.18 19.19 -1.68
N ASN A 116 9.81 20.45 -2.02
CA ASN A 116 9.38 20.84 -3.36
C ASN A 116 8.20 20.03 -3.90
N GLN A 117 7.20 19.84 -3.07
CA GLN A 117 6.01 19.05 -3.35
C GLN A 117 5.38 19.39 -4.70
N ASN A 118 5.11 18.36 -5.51
CA ASN A 118 4.40 18.46 -6.76
C ASN A 118 2.91 18.19 -6.55
N ARG A 119 2.03 19.01 -7.12
CA ARG A 119 0.56 18.87 -6.99
C ARG A 119 -0.06 17.98 -8.07
N SER A 120 0.71 17.52 -9.07
CA SER A 120 0.24 16.52 -10.03
C SER A 120 0.05 15.19 -9.31
N HIS A 121 -1.14 14.61 -9.37
CA HIS A 121 -1.44 13.28 -8.81
C HIS A 121 -0.53 12.21 -9.42
N PHE A 122 -0.27 12.27 -10.73
CA PHE A 122 0.65 11.34 -11.42
C PHE A 122 2.06 11.40 -10.83
N ARG A 123 2.63 12.60 -10.76
CA ARG A 123 4.00 12.77 -10.25
C ARG A 123 4.11 12.43 -8.76
N SER A 124 3.12 12.81 -7.96
CA SER A 124 3.08 12.47 -6.53
C SER A 124 2.98 10.95 -6.33
N THR A 125 2.21 10.25 -7.16
CA THR A 125 2.11 8.78 -7.14
C THR A 125 3.45 8.12 -7.52
N ASP A 126 4.16 8.65 -8.54
CA ASP A 126 5.50 8.16 -8.90
C ASP A 126 6.47 8.32 -7.73
N ILE A 127 6.49 9.50 -7.10
CA ILE A 127 7.36 9.75 -5.94
C ILE A 127 7.01 8.80 -4.78
N TRP A 128 5.73 8.58 -4.54
CA TRP A 128 5.27 7.66 -3.51
C TRP A 128 5.70 6.20 -3.79
N ASN A 129 5.53 5.75 -5.03
CA ASN A 129 5.91 4.39 -5.45
C ASN A 129 7.43 4.19 -5.43
N THR A 130 8.19 5.20 -5.80
CA THR A 130 9.64 5.10 -5.95
C THR A 130 10.42 5.58 -4.73
N ALA A 131 9.81 6.35 -3.82
CA ALA A 131 10.48 7.10 -2.76
C ALA A 131 11.60 8.01 -3.30
N SER A 132 11.45 8.54 -4.53
CA SER A 132 12.38 9.49 -5.13
C SER A 132 12.21 10.88 -4.54
N SER A 133 13.18 11.77 -4.76
CA SER A 133 12.98 13.21 -4.55
C SER A 133 12.07 13.81 -5.63
N ALA A 134 11.60 15.04 -5.42
CA ALA A 134 10.75 15.75 -6.39
C ALA A 134 11.45 15.98 -7.74
N THR A 135 12.78 16.07 -7.74
CA THR A 135 13.62 16.37 -8.91
C THR A 135 14.26 15.15 -9.56
N GLU A 136 14.03 13.96 -9.00
CA GLU A 136 14.60 12.70 -9.47
C GLU A 136 13.51 11.79 -10.02
N ASN A 137 13.75 11.18 -11.18
CA ASN A 137 12.88 10.15 -11.73
C ASN A 137 13.56 8.79 -11.59
N LEU A 138 12.96 7.89 -10.82
CA LEU A 138 13.40 6.51 -10.69
C LEU A 138 12.42 5.58 -11.42
N THR A 139 12.95 4.55 -12.04
CA THR A 139 12.18 3.49 -12.71
C THR A 139 11.86 2.32 -11.77
N THR A 140 12.50 2.27 -10.60
CA THR A 140 12.33 1.19 -9.62
C THR A 140 11.55 1.65 -8.39
N GLY A 141 10.71 0.78 -7.86
CA GLY A 141 9.94 1.00 -6.63
C GLY A 141 10.78 0.81 -5.36
N TRP A 142 10.39 1.43 -4.27
CA TRP A 142 11.16 1.33 -3.01
C TRP A 142 11.09 -0.08 -2.39
N LEU A 143 9.98 -0.79 -2.51
CA LEU A 143 9.87 -2.20 -2.11
C LEU A 143 10.62 -3.12 -3.08
N GLY A 144 10.56 -2.84 -4.39
CA GLY A 144 11.29 -3.60 -5.40
C GLY A 144 12.79 -3.57 -5.14
N ARG A 145 13.37 -2.39 -4.93
CA ARG A 145 14.80 -2.25 -4.57
C ARG A 145 15.16 -2.98 -3.28
N TYR A 146 14.28 -2.94 -2.28
CA TYR A 146 14.50 -3.68 -1.04
C TYR A 146 14.49 -5.19 -1.27
N LEU A 147 13.46 -5.71 -1.96
CA LEU A 147 13.36 -7.14 -2.27
C LEU A 147 14.51 -7.63 -3.13
N GLU A 148 14.98 -6.83 -4.09
CA GLU A 148 16.14 -7.13 -4.92
C GLU A 148 17.43 -7.31 -4.10
N THR A 149 17.59 -6.60 -2.99
CA THR A 149 18.73 -6.81 -2.08
C THR A 149 18.66 -8.15 -1.33
N LEU A 150 17.45 -8.68 -1.11
CA LEU A 150 17.25 -9.96 -0.42
C LEU A 150 17.24 -11.15 -1.38
N TYR A 151 16.71 -10.95 -2.58
CA TYR A 151 16.45 -11.98 -3.58
C TYR A 151 17.02 -11.56 -4.96
N PRO A 152 18.35 -11.42 -5.09
CA PRO A 152 18.97 -10.85 -6.30
C PRO A 152 18.79 -11.72 -7.55
N ASP A 153 18.52 -13.03 -7.38
CA ASP A 153 18.35 -13.97 -8.48
C ASP A 153 16.89 -14.09 -8.95
N TYR A 154 16.00 -13.21 -8.45
CA TYR A 154 14.62 -13.15 -8.93
C TYR A 154 14.57 -12.51 -10.33
N PRO A 155 13.73 -13.02 -11.27
CA PRO A 155 12.74 -14.10 -11.11
C PRO A 155 13.28 -15.50 -11.37
N THR A 156 14.48 -15.66 -11.93
CA THR A 156 14.98 -16.91 -12.53
C THR A 156 15.09 -18.08 -11.54
N ALA A 157 15.47 -17.79 -10.28
CA ALA A 157 15.64 -18.82 -9.24
C ALA A 157 14.37 -19.11 -8.43
N TYR A 158 13.23 -18.50 -8.78
CA TYR A 158 11.98 -18.56 -8.02
C TYR A 158 10.77 -18.89 -8.89
N PRO A 159 9.73 -19.57 -8.32
CA PRO A 159 9.69 -20.15 -6.97
C PRO A 159 10.68 -21.30 -6.79
N ASN A 160 11.05 -21.58 -5.54
CA ASN A 160 11.87 -22.73 -5.18
C ASN A 160 11.42 -23.35 -3.86
N ALA A 161 12.05 -24.44 -3.42
CA ALA A 161 11.62 -25.18 -2.22
C ALA A 161 11.69 -24.35 -0.92
N ALA A 162 12.58 -23.34 -0.84
CA ALA A 162 12.69 -22.46 0.31
C ALA A 162 11.70 -21.28 0.24
N PHE A 163 11.31 -20.88 -0.96
CA PHE A 163 10.43 -19.75 -1.24
C PHE A 163 9.41 -20.16 -2.31
N PRO A 164 8.39 -20.98 -1.94
CA PRO A 164 7.40 -21.48 -2.89
C PRO A 164 6.32 -20.45 -3.22
N ASP A 165 6.19 -19.38 -2.43
CA ASP A 165 5.12 -18.41 -2.50
C ASP A 165 5.60 -17.05 -3.06
N PRO A 166 4.71 -16.23 -3.62
CA PRO A 166 5.06 -14.90 -4.11
C PRO A 166 5.63 -14.02 -3.00
N PHE A 167 6.65 -13.20 -3.30
CA PHE A 167 7.19 -12.23 -2.33
C PHE A 167 6.20 -11.13 -1.99
N ALA A 168 5.45 -10.67 -3.00
CA ALA A 168 4.38 -9.70 -2.85
C ALA A 168 3.18 -10.07 -3.75
N ILE A 169 1.99 -9.68 -3.32
CA ILE A 169 0.75 -9.79 -4.13
C ILE A 169 0.08 -8.43 -4.20
N THR A 170 -0.25 -7.99 -5.41
CA THR A 170 -1.11 -6.83 -5.65
C THR A 170 -2.52 -7.32 -5.96
N ILE A 171 -3.49 -6.94 -5.14
CA ILE A 171 -4.90 -7.26 -5.40
C ILE A 171 -5.44 -6.30 -6.45
N GLY A 172 -5.56 -6.78 -7.67
CA GLY A 172 -5.96 -6.00 -8.84
C GLY A 172 -5.45 -6.58 -10.16
N THR A 173 -5.69 -5.86 -11.26
CA THR A 173 -5.38 -6.31 -12.63
C THR A 173 -3.93 -6.06 -13.05
N ALA A 174 -3.17 -5.27 -12.29
CA ALA A 174 -1.79 -4.91 -12.59
C ALA A 174 -0.91 -5.00 -11.35
N VAL A 175 0.36 -5.33 -11.53
CA VAL A 175 1.38 -5.31 -10.49
C VAL A 175 1.64 -3.88 -10.00
N SER A 176 2.01 -3.74 -8.72
CA SER A 176 2.31 -2.41 -8.16
C SER A 176 3.68 -1.92 -8.59
N PRO A 177 3.81 -0.68 -9.10
CA PRO A 177 5.11 -0.05 -9.35
C PRO A 177 5.99 0.07 -8.10
N THR A 178 5.40 0.03 -6.89
CA THR A 178 6.14 0.02 -5.62
C THR A 178 7.09 -1.18 -5.51
N CYS A 179 6.72 -2.32 -6.13
CA CYS A 179 7.50 -3.55 -6.14
C CYS A 179 8.40 -3.71 -7.38
N GLU A 180 8.53 -2.69 -8.23
CA GLU A 180 9.38 -2.73 -9.42
C GLU A 180 10.86 -2.79 -9.04
N GLY A 181 11.54 -3.86 -9.43
CA GLY A 181 12.98 -4.02 -9.33
C GLY A 181 13.69 -3.54 -10.60
N THR A 182 14.99 -3.79 -10.71
CA THR A 182 15.78 -3.42 -11.89
C THR A 182 15.45 -4.32 -13.08
N THR A 183 15.17 -5.60 -12.84
CA THR A 183 14.97 -6.62 -13.87
C THR A 183 13.55 -7.18 -13.91
N ALA A 184 12.81 -7.12 -12.81
CA ALA A 184 11.45 -7.66 -12.72
C ALA A 184 10.65 -7.00 -11.60
N ASN A 185 9.33 -7.10 -11.68
CA ASN A 185 8.45 -6.70 -10.60
C ASN A 185 8.30 -7.86 -9.59
N TYR A 186 8.55 -7.59 -8.32
CA TYR A 186 8.50 -8.60 -7.24
C TYR A 186 7.08 -8.91 -6.75
N SER A 187 6.04 -8.27 -7.32
CA SER A 187 4.64 -8.60 -7.00
C SER A 187 3.95 -9.38 -8.10
N THR A 188 3.03 -10.24 -7.72
CA THR A 188 2.10 -10.94 -8.61
C THR A 188 0.74 -10.25 -8.53
N ALA A 189 0.11 -9.94 -9.67
CA ALA A 189 -1.23 -9.39 -9.71
C ALA A 189 -2.27 -10.51 -9.52
N LEU A 190 -3.26 -10.27 -8.66
CA LEU A 190 -4.32 -11.23 -8.34
C LEU A 190 -5.67 -10.53 -8.30
N VAL A 191 -6.58 -10.89 -9.20
CA VAL A 191 -7.94 -10.35 -9.23
C VAL A 191 -8.88 -11.20 -8.41
N ASN A 192 -8.92 -12.49 -8.67
CA ASN A 192 -9.81 -13.42 -8.01
C ASN A 192 -9.12 -14.79 -7.83
N PRO A 193 -8.81 -15.19 -6.60
CA PRO A 193 -8.15 -16.46 -6.33
C PRO A 193 -9.04 -17.69 -6.57
N ASP A 194 -10.36 -17.54 -6.68
CA ASP A 194 -11.27 -18.64 -6.99
C ASP A 194 -11.25 -19.02 -8.49
N ASN A 195 -10.77 -18.13 -9.35
CA ASN A 195 -10.73 -18.30 -10.81
C ASN A 195 -9.32 -18.13 -11.38
N ILE A 196 -8.32 -18.64 -10.70
CA ILE A 196 -6.95 -18.65 -11.23
C ILE A 196 -6.87 -19.77 -12.29
N SER A 197 -6.79 -19.38 -13.56
CA SER A 197 -6.43 -20.29 -14.65
C SER A 197 -5.03 -19.96 -15.14
N ALA A 198 -4.27 -20.95 -15.55
CA ALA A 198 -3.00 -20.73 -16.20
C ALA A 198 -3.19 -19.80 -17.41
N LEU A 199 -2.45 -18.70 -17.45
CA LEU A 199 -2.42 -17.82 -18.60
C LEU A 199 -1.75 -18.55 -19.78
N ALA A 200 -2.12 -18.16 -21.00
CA ALA A 200 -1.57 -18.77 -22.20
C ALA A 200 -0.03 -18.78 -22.17
N VAL A 201 0.54 -19.90 -22.57
CA VAL A 201 2.01 -20.07 -22.60
C VAL A 201 2.61 -18.98 -23.48
N PRO A 202 3.70 -18.34 -23.00
CA PRO A 202 4.36 -17.31 -23.78
C PRO A 202 4.90 -17.85 -25.10
N ILE A 203 5.10 -16.93 -26.02
CA ILE A 203 5.61 -17.20 -27.37
C ILE A 203 6.93 -17.99 -27.27
N ASN A 204 6.95 -19.20 -27.80
CA ASN A 204 8.18 -19.98 -28.00
C ASN A 204 8.86 -19.48 -29.27
N GLY A 205 9.95 -18.77 -29.16
CA GLY A 205 10.74 -18.28 -30.28
C GLY A 205 11.70 -17.17 -29.88
N ASP A 206 12.72 -16.94 -30.69
CA ASP A 206 13.63 -15.81 -30.50
C ASP A 206 12.89 -14.49 -30.67
N LEU A 207 12.88 -13.67 -29.64
CA LEU A 207 12.32 -12.33 -29.69
C LEU A 207 13.29 -11.39 -30.41
N PRO A 208 12.80 -10.39 -31.17
CA PRO A 208 13.66 -9.43 -31.80
C PRO A 208 14.45 -8.62 -30.79
N ASP A 209 15.72 -8.33 -31.07
CA ASP A 209 16.58 -7.43 -30.27
C ASP A 209 16.12 -5.98 -30.50
N SER A 210 15.06 -5.59 -29.80
CA SER A 210 14.40 -4.30 -29.91
C SER A 210 13.59 -4.00 -28.66
N CYS A 211 13.25 -2.76 -28.41
CA CYS A 211 12.37 -2.33 -27.31
C CYS A 211 11.02 -3.09 -27.30
N PHE A 212 10.50 -3.47 -28.47
CA PHE A 212 9.31 -4.31 -28.57
C PHE A 212 9.59 -5.74 -28.09
N GLY A 213 10.74 -6.33 -28.46
CA GLY A 213 11.13 -7.66 -27.98
C GLY A 213 11.34 -7.70 -26.47
N GLU A 214 11.97 -6.66 -25.89
CA GLU A 214 12.14 -6.52 -24.44
C GLU A 214 10.80 -6.44 -23.70
N GLN A 215 9.81 -5.70 -24.25
CA GLN A 215 8.47 -5.62 -23.67
C GLN A 215 7.73 -6.95 -23.72
N ILE A 216 7.87 -7.72 -24.82
CA ILE A 216 7.27 -9.04 -24.94
C ILE A 216 7.92 -10.03 -23.98
N ASP A 217 9.25 -9.97 -23.82
CA ASP A 217 9.96 -10.84 -22.86
C ASP A 217 9.53 -10.53 -21.43
N PHE A 218 9.46 -9.27 -21.04
CA PHE A 218 8.95 -8.86 -19.73
C PHE A 218 7.53 -9.39 -19.47
N LEU A 219 6.64 -9.29 -20.46
CA LEU A 219 5.28 -9.82 -20.36
C LEU A 219 5.27 -11.36 -20.24
N ALA A 220 6.11 -12.04 -21.02
CA ALA A 220 6.25 -13.48 -20.98
C ALA A 220 6.77 -13.96 -19.60
N GLN A 221 7.79 -13.32 -19.06
CA GLN A 221 8.32 -13.62 -17.73
C GLN A 221 7.27 -13.37 -16.64
N SER A 222 6.50 -12.29 -16.72
CA SER A 222 5.40 -12.00 -15.79
C SER A 222 4.32 -13.09 -15.82
N ILE A 223 3.99 -13.62 -17.00
CA ILE A 223 3.04 -14.71 -17.17
C ILE A 223 3.59 -16.01 -16.58
N ILE A 224 4.85 -16.35 -16.86
CA ILE A 224 5.52 -17.54 -16.31
C ILE A 224 5.51 -17.49 -14.78
N GLN A 225 5.88 -16.36 -14.19
CA GLN A 225 5.89 -16.16 -12.74
C GLN A 225 4.49 -16.28 -12.14
N THR A 226 3.50 -15.65 -12.78
CA THR A 226 2.10 -15.76 -12.33
C THR A 226 1.64 -17.22 -12.32
N ASN A 227 1.90 -17.96 -13.40
CA ASN A 227 1.53 -19.38 -13.49
C ASN A 227 2.26 -20.24 -12.45
N ALA A 228 3.53 -19.95 -12.15
CA ALA A 228 4.32 -20.69 -11.19
C ALA A 228 3.80 -20.58 -9.74
N TYR A 229 3.13 -19.48 -9.40
CA TYR A 229 2.54 -19.27 -8.07
C TYR A 229 1.07 -19.67 -7.96
N ASN A 230 0.41 -20.04 -9.07
CA ASN A 230 -1.02 -20.34 -9.07
C ASN A 230 -1.41 -21.42 -8.07
N ASP A 231 -0.65 -22.51 -8.02
CA ASP A 231 -0.94 -23.66 -7.14
C ASP A 231 -0.84 -23.31 -5.66
N SER A 232 0.17 -22.52 -5.27
CA SER A 232 0.33 -22.08 -3.87
C SER A 232 -0.77 -21.12 -3.46
N ILE A 233 -1.10 -20.14 -4.30
CA ILE A 233 -2.19 -19.17 -4.07
C ILE A 233 -3.53 -19.91 -3.98
N GLN A 234 -3.84 -20.82 -4.91
CA GLN A 234 -5.08 -21.59 -4.92
C GLN A 234 -5.17 -22.52 -3.69
N THR A 235 -4.07 -23.14 -3.32
CA THR A 235 -4.01 -23.99 -2.11
C THR A 235 -4.31 -23.18 -0.85
N ALA A 236 -3.71 -22.01 -0.70
CA ALA A 236 -3.96 -21.12 0.42
C ALA A 236 -5.42 -20.60 0.40
N ASN A 237 -5.92 -20.20 -0.77
CA ASN A 237 -7.30 -19.75 -0.92
C ASN A 237 -8.32 -20.83 -0.51
N ASN A 238 -8.07 -22.08 -0.86
CA ASN A 238 -8.97 -23.20 -0.52
C ASN A 238 -8.91 -23.58 0.97
N LYS A 239 -7.77 -23.38 1.62
CA LYS A 239 -7.59 -23.66 3.06
C LYS A 239 -8.04 -22.50 3.93
N GLY A 240 -7.93 -21.27 3.44
CA GLY A 240 -8.19 -20.07 4.21
C GLY A 240 -9.67 -19.85 4.45
N ASN A 241 -10.01 -19.58 5.71
CA ASN A 241 -11.34 -19.16 6.11
C ASN A 241 -11.27 -17.71 6.59
N ASN A 242 -12.23 -16.92 6.14
CA ASN A 242 -12.43 -15.59 6.66
C ASN A 242 -13.47 -15.66 7.78
N ILE A 243 -13.05 -15.37 8.99
CA ILE A 243 -13.91 -15.44 10.19
C ILE A 243 -14.67 -14.13 10.43
N SER A 244 -14.29 -13.04 9.78
CA SER A 244 -14.99 -11.76 9.94
C SER A 244 -16.32 -11.76 9.20
N THR A 245 -17.38 -11.36 9.89
CA THR A 245 -18.71 -11.16 9.31
C THR A 245 -19.00 -9.70 8.94
N LYS A 246 -17.98 -8.83 9.07
CA LYS A 246 -18.12 -7.38 8.86
C LYS A 246 -17.85 -6.94 7.43
N TYR A 247 -17.33 -7.81 6.56
CA TYR A 247 -17.08 -7.45 5.17
C TYR A 247 -18.42 -7.23 4.43
N ALA A 248 -18.65 -5.99 4.03
CA ALA A 248 -19.81 -5.64 3.22
C ALA A 248 -19.54 -5.96 1.74
N ASP A 249 -20.50 -6.58 1.06
CA ASP A 249 -20.32 -7.03 -0.33
C ASP A 249 -20.26 -5.85 -1.33
N ASP A 250 -20.83 -4.71 -0.98
CA ASP A 250 -20.81 -3.47 -1.75
C ASP A 250 -19.58 -2.59 -1.50
N ASN A 251 -18.68 -2.99 -0.59
CA ASN A 251 -17.42 -2.30 -0.30
C ASN A 251 -16.28 -2.97 -1.09
N GLU A 252 -15.77 -2.28 -2.12
CA GLU A 252 -14.73 -2.82 -2.99
C GLU A 252 -13.43 -3.08 -2.24
N LEU A 253 -13.01 -2.18 -1.35
CA LEU A 253 -11.81 -2.35 -0.54
C LEU A 253 -11.96 -3.53 0.43
N ALA A 254 -13.13 -3.68 1.05
CA ALA A 254 -13.41 -4.82 1.94
C ALA A 254 -13.31 -6.15 1.20
N ASN A 255 -13.82 -6.24 -0.04
CA ASN A 255 -13.70 -7.42 -0.88
C ASN A 255 -12.23 -7.76 -1.20
N LYS A 256 -11.40 -6.76 -1.49
CA LYS A 256 -9.96 -6.94 -1.72
C LYS A 256 -9.24 -7.41 -0.43
N LEU A 257 -9.52 -6.78 0.70
CA LEU A 257 -8.94 -7.17 1.99
C LEU A 257 -9.41 -8.56 2.45
N LYS A 258 -10.64 -8.96 2.14
CA LYS A 258 -11.16 -10.30 2.37
C LYS A 258 -10.33 -11.38 1.64
N ILE A 259 -9.89 -11.09 0.41
CA ILE A 259 -8.97 -11.99 -0.31
C ILE A 259 -7.64 -12.09 0.45
N VAL A 260 -7.06 -10.97 0.85
CA VAL A 260 -5.80 -10.94 1.62
C VAL A 260 -5.92 -11.76 2.91
N ALA A 261 -6.97 -11.52 3.70
CA ALA A 261 -7.23 -12.25 4.93
C ALA A 261 -7.33 -13.77 4.70
N LYS A 262 -8.02 -14.17 3.63
CA LYS A 262 -8.19 -15.57 3.25
C LYS A 262 -6.86 -16.24 2.90
N LEU A 263 -6.00 -15.56 2.13
CA LEU A 263 -4.68 -16.07 1.75
C LEU A 263 -3.75 -16.21 2.96
N ILE A 264 -3.74 -15.21 3.86
CA ILE A 264 -2.95 -15.26 5.11
C ILE A 264 -3.43 -16.41 5.99
N ALA A 265 -4.75 -16.52 6.22
CA ALA A 265 -5.34 -17.59 7.02
C ALA A 265 -5.10 -18.98 6.42
N GLY A 266 -4.97 -19.07 5.10
CA GLY A 266 -4.65 -20.29 4.37
C GLY A 266 -3.17 -20.70 4.42
N GLY A 267 -2.32 -19.89 5.04
CA GLY A 267 -0.92 -20.19 5.29
C GLY A 267 0.03 -19.78 4.17
N LEU A 268 -0.39 -18.90 3.26
CA LEU A 268 0.51 -18.33 2.26
C LEU A 268 1.62 -17.53 2.94
N GLN A 269 2.88 -17.80 2.58
CA GLN A 269 4.05 -17.17 3.22
C GLN A 269 4.40 -15.78 2.65
N THR A 270 3.57 -15.26 1.76
CA THR A 270 3.70 -13.91 1.21
C THR A 270 3.72 -12.87 2.33
N LYS A 271 4.73 -11.99 2.31
CA LYS A 271 4.95 -10.98 3.36
C LYS A 271 4.38 -9.61 3.03
N ILE A 272 4.05 -9.34 1.77
CA ILE A 272 3.62 -8.03 1.30
C ILE A 272 2.35 -8.19 0.46
N TYR A 273 1.30 -7.47 0.85
CA TYR A 273 0.09 -7.32 0.04
C TYR A 273 -0.16 -5.84 -0.26
N ILE A 274 -0.54 -5.54 -1.48
CA ILE A 274 -0.81 -4.18 -1.92
C ILE A 274 -2.25 -4.12 -2.43
N VAL A 275 -3.00 -3.18 -1.87
CA VAL A 275 -4.40 -2.94 -2.18
C VAL A 275 -4.60 -1.46 -2.49
N ARG A 276 -5.42 -1.13 -3.46
CA ARG A 276 -5.66 0.27 -3.85
C ARG A 276 -7.13 0.61 -3.69
N LEU A 277 -7.39 1.79 -3.13
CA LEU A 277 -8.68 2.47 -3.11
C LEU A 277 -8.55 3.77 -3.89
N GLY A 278 -9.21 3.85 -5.04
CA GLY A 278 -9.22 5.04 -5.90
C GLY A 278 -10.38 5.99 -5.62
N GLY A 279 -10.46 7.05 -6.41
CA GLY A 279 -11.60 7.97 -6.39
C GLY A 279 -11.41 9.22 -5.54
N PHE A 280 -10.25 9.44 -4.92
CA PHE A 280 -10.01 10.61 -4.06
C PHE A 280 -9.76 11.93 -4.82
N ASP A 281 -9.74 11.93 -6.14
CA ASP A 281 -9.70 13.14 -6.97
C ASP A 281 -11.11 13.70 -7.17
N ASN A 282 -11.72 14.14 -6.07
CA ASN A 282 -13.14 14.51 -6.04
C ASN A 282 -13.43 15.91 -6.62
N HIS A 283 -12.43 16.80 -6.70
CA HIS A 283 -12.59 18.19 -7.15
C HIS A 283 -13.78 18.90 -6.46
N ALA A 284 -14.78 19.30 -7.26
CA ALA A 284 -15.95 20.05 -6.78
C ALA A 284 -16.99 19.19 -6.03
N GLU A 285 -16.90 17.88 -6.09
CA GLU A 285 -17.88 16.95 -5.50
C GLU A 285 -17.42 16.35 -4.17
N GLN A 286 -16.43 16.97 -3.53
CA GLN A 286 -15.87 16.47 -2.28
C GLN A 286 -16.93 16.36 -1.18
N VAL A 287 -17.78 17.38 -1.03
CA VAL A 287 -18.84 17.46 -0.02
C VAL A 287 -20.16 17.88 -0.65
N GLU A 288 -21.27 17.58 0.01
CA GLU A 288 -22.58 18.10 -0.37
C GLU A 288 -22.76 19.55 0.10
N ALA A 289 -23.45 20.36 -0.70
CA ALA A 289 -23.62 21.79 -0.45
C ALA A 289 -24.33 22.10 0.88
N ASN A 290 -25.22 21.23 1.33
CA ASN A 290 -26.03 21.42 2.52
C ASN A 290 -25.45 20.73 3.77
N ASP A 291 -24.51 19.82 3.60
CA ASP A 291 -23.89 19.06 4.68
C ASP A 291 -22.47 18.64 4.29
N THR A 292 -21.48 19.35 4.79
CA THR A 292 -20.07 19.09 4.50
C THR A 292 -19.52 17.79 5.10
N SER A 293 -20.31 17.12 5.94
CA SER A 293 -19.97 15.79 6.48
C SER A 293 -20.41 14.63 5.55
N THR A 294 -21.05 14.94 4.43
CA THR A 294 -21.50 13.98 3.41
C THR A 294 -20.89 14.32 2.05
N GLY A 295 -21.06 13.43 1.08
CA GLY A 295 -20.53 13.57 -0.27
C GLY A 295 -19.47 12.51 -0.59
N LYS A 296 -18.86 12.64 -1.76
CA LYS A 296 -17.96 11.60 -2.32
C LYS A 296 -16.78 11.26 -1.43
N HIS A 297 -16.17 12.25 -0.79
CA HIS A 297 -15.06 12.01 0.13
C HIS A 297 -15.49 11.23 1.37
N ALA A 298 -16.67 11.57 1.93
CA ALA A 298 -17.24 10.85 3.06
C ALA A 298 -17.54 9.37 2.72
N GLU A 299 -18.06 9.10 1.52
CA GLU A 299 -18.30 7.73 1.04
C GLU A 299 -16.99 6.91 1.03
N LEU A 300 -15.92 7.47 0.44
CA LEU A 300 -14.61 6.81 0.37
C LEU A 300 -13.97 6.61 1.76
N LEU A 301 -14.11 7.57 2.66
CA LEU A 301 -13.62 7.44 4.03
C LEU A 301 -14.41 6.38 4.83
N ASN A 302 -15.71 6.27 4.60
CA ASN A 302 -16.52 5.21 5.19
C ASN A 302 -16.13 3.84 4.65
N GLU A 303 -15.93 3.73 3.34
CA GLU A 303 -15.42 2.50 2.69
C GLU A 303 -14.09 2.07 3.30
N LEU A 304 -13.13 2.99 3.43
CA LEU A 304 -11.84 2.74 4.07
C LEU A 304 -11.99 2.28 5.52
N SER A 305 -12.78 3.00 6.31
CA SER A 305 -12.97 2.76 7.74
C SER A 305 -13.58 1.40 8.02
N THR A 306 -14.66 1.07 7.33
CA THR A 306 -15.37 -0.20 7.49
C THR A 306 -14.55 -1.39 6.98
N ALA A 307 -13.84 -1.22 5.86
CA ALA A 307 -12.98 -2.27 5.29
C ALA A 307 -11.81 -2.63 6.21
N ILE A 308 -11.13 -1.64 6.80
CA ILE A 308 -10.01 -1.88 7.74
C ILE A 308 -10.52 -2.54 9.02
N CYS A 309 -11.67 -2.12 9.54
CA CYS A 309 -12.24 -2.73 10.75
C CYS A 309 -12.73 -4.16 10.51
N ALA A 310 -13.12 -4.49 9.27
CA ALA A 310 -13.52 -5.85 8.91
C ALA A 310 -12.33 -6.80 8.78
N PHE A 311 -11.17 -6.28 8.33
CA PHE A 311 -9.90 -7.00 8.18
C PHE A 311 -9.23 -7.30 9.52
#